data_3b8bdd7b4d4eed7c9cd56e7a15e9112e
#
_entry.id   3b8bdd7b4d4eed7c9cd56e7a15e9112e
#
_cell.length_a   1.000
_cell.length_b   1.000
_cell.length_c   1.000
_cell.angle_alpha   90.00
_cell.angle_beta   90.00
_cell.angle_gamma   90.00
#
_symmetry.space_group_name_H-M   'P 1'
#
loop_
_entity.id
_entity.type
_entity.pdbx_description
1 polymer ?
#
loop_
_entity_poly.entity_id
_entity_poly.type
_entity_poly.pdbx_seq_one_letter_code
_entity_poly.pdbx_strand_id
1 'polypeptide(L)'
;GRGAHDQVGGIGGQAGDVQPPALRVVHQRPGFPTDGHPGGWGYYDAGADKTLAVYLMYDVQPVNPEDWESPPFEANLVDHQLGKVIMARGATNQKGPERAFLNALQSIIDVTGTLPVNIMIAADGEEELGSPNYHQVVAQYEDRLRSADGALFPFNSQRPDGAISVILGVKGILYVEMTASGGAWGGPVEAEIHGSYKAIVDSPVWRL
;
A
#
# COMPACT_ATOMS: atom_id res chain seq x y z
N GLY A 1 17.53 53.86 -45.21
CA GLY A 1 18.09 52.72 -44.55
C GLY A 1 17.15 51.52 -44.64
N ARG A 2 17.50 50.55 -45.42
CA ARG A 2 16.71 49.30 -45.56
C ARG A 2 17.10 48.30 -44.46
N GLY A 3 16.12 47.88 -43.71
CA GLY A 3 16.28 46.82 -42.71
C GLY A 3 16.32 45.46 -43.39
N ALA A 4 17.25 44.64 -42.97
CA ALA A 4 17.30 43.22 -43.28
C ALA A 4 16.45 42.43 -42.27
N HIS A 5 15.50 41.67 -42.78
CA HIS A 5 14.77 40.68 -42.00
C HIS A 5 15.52 39.37 -42.08
N ASP A 6 16.10 38.94 -40.93
CA ASP A 6 16.60 37.58 -40.75
C ASP A 6 15.41 36.65 -40.59
N GLN A 7 15.24 35.74 -41.52
CA GLN A 7 14.36 34.58 -41.39
C GLN A 7 15.04 33.50 -40.60
N VAL A 8 14.60 33.29 -39.37
CA VAL A 8 14.94 32.08 -38.61
C VAL A 8 14.03 30.94 -39.10
N GLY A 9 14.64 30.02 -39.85
CA GLY A 9 13.98 28.82 -40.33
C GLY A 9 13.55 27.92 -39.14
N GLY A 10 12.24 27.77 -38.95
CA GLY A 10 11.67 26.82 -38.00
C GLY A 10 11.92 25.38 -38.47
N ILE A 11 12.69 24.63 -37.70
CA ILE A 11 12.78 23.18 -37.84
C ILE A 11 11.52 22.60 -37.16
N GLY A 12 10.43 22.50 -37.90
CA GLY A 12 9.24 21.77 -37.50
C GLY A 12 9.48 20.27 -37.65
N GLY A 13 10.18 19.64 -36.70
CA GLY A 13 10.14 18.21 -36.51
C GLY A 13 8.80 17.86 -35.89
N GLN A 14 7.93 17.17 -36.62
CA GLN A 14 6.77 16.50 -36.02
C GLN A 14 7.31 15.50 -34.99
N ALA A 15 7.08 15.78 -33.70
CA ALA A 15 7.19 14.77 -32.66
C ALA A 15 6.12 13.73 -32.99
N GLY A 16 6.55 12.63 -33.60
CA GLY A 16 5.68 11.45 -33.71
C GLY A 16 5.23 11.05 -32.29
N ASP A 17 3.93 10.78 -32.17
CA ASP A 17 3.34 10.19 -30.97
C ASP A 17 4.02 8.82 -30.70
N VAL A 18 5.16 8.87 -30.04
CA VAL A 18 5.75 7.67 -29.43
C VAL A 18 4.94 7.42 -28.17
N GLN A 19 3.87 6.65 -28.30
CA GLN A 19 3.23 6.09 -27.11
C GLN A 19 4.32 5.32 -26.33
N PRO A 20 4.53 5.65 -25.05
CA PRO A 20 5.47 4.90 -24.24
C PRO A 20 5.05 3.43 -24.26
N PRO A 21 6.00 2.48 -24.33
CA PRO A 21 5.67 1.08 -24.30
C PRO A 21 4.88 0.83 -23.01
N ALA A 22 3.62 0.45 -23.15
CA ALA A 22 2.79 0.09 -22.03
C ALA A 22 3.52 -1.00 -21.24
N LEU A 23 3.59 -0.86 -19.92
CA LEU A 23 4.04 -1.92 -19.03
C LEU A 23 3.49 -3.25 -19.56
N ARG A 24 4.34 -4.11 -20.12
CA ARG A 24 3.94 -5.43 -20.58
C ARG A 24 3.66 -6.29 -19.35
N VAL A 25 2.52 -6.10 -18.76
CA VAL A 25 2.03 -6.98 -17.69
C VAL A 25 1.58 -8.27 -18.33
N VAL A 26 2.41 -9.29 -18.22
CA VAL A 26 2.21 -10.58 -18.90
C VAL A 26 1.07 -11.38 -18.28
N HIS A 27 0.75 -11.14 -17.01
CA HIS A 27 -0.41 -11.71 -16.34
C HIS A 27 -1.01 -10.71 -15.37
N GLN A 28 -2.19 -10.20 -15.67
CA GLN A 28 -3.06 -9.51 -14.73
C GLN A 28 -4.22 -10.45 -14.37
N ARG A 29 -4.42 -10.67 -13.07
CA ARG A 29 -5.74 -10.99 -12.54
C ARG A 29 -6.10 -9.87 -11.59
N PRO A 30 -6.77 -8.81 -12.07
CA PRO A 30 -7.38 -7.84 -11.18
C PRO A 30 -8.47 -8.57 -10.40
N GLY A 31 -8.25 -8.71 -9.09
CA GLY A 31 -9.22 -9.26 -8.17
C GLY A 31 -9.52 -10.76 -8.36
N PHE A 32 -8.69 -11.65 -7.79
CA PHE A 32 -9.18 -13.00 -7.55
C PHE A 32 -9.92 -13.03 -6.19
N PRO A 33 -11.01 -13.80 -6.08
CA PRO A 33 -11.82 -13.83 -4.87
C PRO A 33 -11.02 -14.43 -3.70
N THR A 34 -11.17 -13.81 -2.55
CA THR A 34 -10.81 -14.33 -1.23
C THR A 34 -12.09 -14.42 -0.40
N ASP A 35 -12.01 -14.87 0.85
CA ASP A 35 -13.13 -14.84 1.79
C ASP A 35 -13.49 -13.41 2.24
N GLY A 36 -12.67 -12.43 1.87
CA GLY A 36 -12.87 -11.00 2.13
C GLY A 36 -12.77 -10.16 0.86
N HIS A 37 -12.00 -9.08 0.93
CA HIS A 37 -11.73 -8.24 -0.23
C HIS A 37 -10.81 -8.95 -1.23
N PRO A 38 -11.03 -8.78 -2.56
CA PRO A 38 -10.27 -9.50 -3.57
C PRO A 38 -8.76 -9.27 -3.49
N GLY A 39 -7.96 -10.30 -3.67
CA GLY A 39 -6.52 -10.16 -3.86
C GLY A 39 -6.15 -9.69 -5.26
N GLY A 40 -5.03 -8.98 -5.39
CA GLY A 40 -4.48 -8.57 -6.67
C GLY A 40 -3.19 -9.32 -7.01
N TRP A 41 -3.01 -9.68 -8.28
CA TRP A 41 -1.75 -10.26 -8.76
C TRP A 41 -1.32 -9.64 -10.07
N GLY A 42 -0.03 -9.35 -10.20
CA GLY A 42 0.58 -8.89 -11.44
C GLY A 42 2.00 -9.45 -11.60
N TYR A 43 2.41 -9.68 -12.85
CA TYR A 43 3.77 -10.08 -13.18
C TYR A 43 4.25 -9.32 -14.41
N TYR A 44 5.40 -8.68 -14.29
CA TYR A 44 6.14 -8.07 -15.39
C TYR A 44 7.40 -8.88 -15.63
N ASP A 45 7.49 -9.47 -16.82
CA ASP A 45 8.66 -10.18 -17.29
C ASP A 45 9.58 -9.23 -18.05
N ALA A 46 10.70 -8.89 -17.43
CA ALA A 46 11.76 -8.09 -18.05
C ALA A 46 12.77 -8.96 -18.81
N GLY A 47 12.67 -10.27 -18.76
CA GLY A 47 13.68 -11.20 -19.22
C GLY A 47 14.96 -11.18 -18.35
N ALA A 48 14.84 -10.76 -17.09
CA ALA A 48 15.96 -10.62 -16.16
C ALA A 48 16.15 -11.90 -15.33
N ASP A 49 17.40 -12.11 -14.85
CA ASP A 49 17.72 -13.26 -13.99
C ASP A 49 17.17 -13.11 -12.58
N LYS A 50 16.88 -11.88 -12.15
CA LYS A 50 16.41 -11.55 -10.81
C LYS A 50 14.97 -11.11 -10.80
N THR A 51 14.26 -11.46 -9.73
CA THR A 51 12.86 -11.14 -9.54
C THR A 51 12.63 -10.48 -8.18
N LEU A 52 11.92 -9.34 -8.20
CA LEU A 52 11.49 -8.62 -7.01
C LEU A 52 10.00 -8.85 -6.77
N ALA A 53 9.64 -9.39 -5.63
CA ALA A 53 8.26 -9.42 -5.15
C ALA A 53 7.91 -8.07 -4.52
N VAL A 54 6.78 -7.50 -4.89
CA VAL A 54 6.29 -6.22 -4.39
C VAL A 54 4.93 -6.44 -3.74
N TYR A 55 4.87 -6.12 -2.46
CA TYR A 55 3.61 -6.06 -1.73
C TYR A 55 2.99 -4.68 -1.90
N LEU A 56 1.71 -4.64 -2.26
CA LEU A 56 0.91 -3.41 -2.33
C LEU A 56 -0.38 -3.61 -1.53
N MET A 57 -0.95 -2.51 -1.03
CA MET A 57 -2.26 -2.50 -0.40
C MET A 57 -3.17 -1.46 -1.07
N TYR A 58 -4.45 -1.76 -1.23
CA TYR A 58 -5.34 -0.83 -1.90
C TYR A 58 -6.50 -0.33 -1.02
N ASP A 59 -6.66 -0.89 0.17
CA ASP A 59 -7.63 -0.43 1.16
C ASP A 59 -7.18 0.83 1.89
N VAL A 60 -8.08 1.41 2.63
CA VAL A 60 -7.84 2.58 3.50
C VAL A 60 -8.79 2.53 4.68
N GLN A 61 -8.37 3.10 5.80
CA GLN A 61 -9.24 3.28 6.96
C GLN A 61 -10.46 4.15 6.64
N PRO A 62 -11.62 3.87 7.25
CA PRO A 62 -12.78 4.74 7.17
C PRO A 62 -12.47 6.13 7.74
N VAL A 63 -13.28 7.10 7.38
CA VAL A 63 -13.13 8.49 7.83
C VAL A 63 -14.47 9.03 8.31
N ASN A 64 -14.40 10.01 9.21
CA ASN A 64 -15.47 10.95 9.41
C ASN A 64 -15.19 12.19 8.53
N PRO A 65 -15.96 12.46 7.47
CA PRO A 65 -15.68 13.56 6.55
C PRO A 65 -15.64 14.95 7.22
N GLU A 66 -16.33 15.10 8.35
CA GLU A 66 -16.40 16.37 9.09
C GLU A 66 -15.05 16.75 9.74
N ASP A 67 -14.15 15.78 9.91
CA ASP A 67 -12.81 16.02 10.49
C ASP A 67 -11.78 16.47 9.44
N TRP A 68 -12.20 16.63 8.18
CA TRP A 68 -11.30 16.91 7.06
C TRP A 68 -11.48 18.32 6.50
N GLU A 69 -10.37 19.02 6.27
CA GLU A 69 -10.35 20.33 5.62
C GLU A 69 -10.71 20.28 4.12
N SER A 70 -10.62 19.10 3.51
CA SER A 70 -10.95 18.83 2.12
C SER A 70 -11.63 17.47 2.03
N PRO A 71 -12.57 17.24 1.09
CA PRO A 71 -13.23 15.95 0.94
C PRO A 71 -12.20 14.80 0.86
N PRO A 72 -12.29 13.81 1.79
CA PRO A 72 -11.19 12.87 2.03
C PRO A 72 -10.92 11.87 0.89
N PHE A 73 -11.84 11.73 -0.08
CA PHE A 73 -11.69 10.81 -1.20
C PHE A 73 -11.55 11.48 -2.58
N GLU A 74 -11.44 12.81 -2.62
CA GLU A 74 -11.33 13.56 -3.88
C GLU A 74 -9.89 13.85 -4.32
N ALA A 75 -8.92 13.60 -3.44
CA ALA A 75 -7.49 13.81 -3.70
C ALA A 75 -7.17 15.25 -4.17
N ASN A 76 -7.77 16.24 -3.52
CA ASN A 76 -7.61 17.64 -3.87
C ASN A 76 -6.19 18.14 -3.59
N LEU A 77 -5.70 19.00 -4.50
CA LEU A 77 -4.48 19.76 -4.27
C LEU A 77 -4.78 20.96 -3.38
N VAL A 78 -4.15 21.00 -2.22
CA VAL A 78 -4.29 22.09 -1.25
C VAL A 78 -2.96 22.79 -1.00
N ASP A 79 -3.01 24.07 -0.63
CA ASP A 79 -1.82 24.82 -0.24
C ASP A 79 -1.44 24.45 1.20
N HIS A 80 -0.17 24.15 1.42
CA HIS A 80 0.39 23.74 2.71
C HIS A 80 1.77 24.38 2.89
N GLN A 81 2.29 24.40 4.12
CA GLN A 81 3.65 24.91 4.40
C GLN A 81 4.76 24.19 3.62
N LEU A 82 4.53 22.97 3.17
CA LEU A 82 5.42 22.18 2.31
C LEU A 82 5.21 22.46 0.82
N GLY A 83 4.37 23.42 0.45
CA GLY A 83 3.93 23.68 -0.92
C GLY A 83 2.56 23.05 -1.22
N LYS A 84 2.29 22.75 -2.49
CA LYS A 84 1.04 22.06 -2.86
C LYS A 84 1.13 20.58 -2.53
N VAL A 85 0.17 20.10 -1.75
CA VAL A 85 0.07 18.70 -1.34
C VAL A 85 -1.27 18.10 -1.77
N ILE A 86 -1.31 16.80 -2.00
CA ILE A 86 -2.55 16.05 -2.16
C ILE A 86 -3.09 15.72 -0.77
N MET A 87 -4.28 16.24 -0.46
CA MET A 87 -4.97 15.92 0.78
C MET A 87 -6.06 14.89 0.51
N ALA A 88 -5.84 13.67 0.98
CA ALA A 88 -6.83 12.58 0.88
C ALA A 88 -6.51 11.44 1.84
N ARG A 89 -7.53 10.67 2.21
CA ARG A 89 -7.35 9.39 2.88
C ARG A 89 -6.59 8.43 1.95
N GLY A 90 -5.53 7.79 2.44
CA GLY A 90 -4.67 6.94 1.64
C GLY A 90 -3.57 7.65 0.86
N ALA A 91 -3.51 9.00 0.85
CA ALA A 91 -2.47 9.72 0.12
C ALA A 91 -1.06 9.42 0.65
N THR A 92 -0.89 9.35 1.97
CA THR A 92 0.39 9.00 2.61
C THR A 92 0.51 7.50 2.83
N ASN A 93 -0.52 6.87 3.34
CA ASN A 93 -0.60 5.43 3.60
C ASN A 93 -1.78 4.84 2.82
N GLN A 94 -1.57 4.24 1.64
CA GLN A 94 -0.26 3.87 1.07
C GLN A 94 -0.11 4.30 -0.40
N LYS A 95 -1.17 4.89 -1.00
CA LYS A 95 -1.29 5.13 -2.45
C LYS A 95 -0.22 6.08 -3.02
N GLY A 96 0.23 7.05 -2.23
CA GLY A 96 1.31 7.97 -2.63
C GLY A 96 2.65 7.25 -2.83
N PRO A 97 3.19 6.55 -1.83
CA PRO A 97 4.40 5.74 -1.95
C PRO A 97 4.32 4.70 -3.07
N GLU A 98 3.20 4.00 -3.18
CA GLU A 98 2.97 3.01 -4.25
C GLU A 98 2.99 3.67 -5.64
N ARG A 99 2.32 4.82 -5.78
CA ARG A 99 2.34 5.57 -7.04
C ARG A 99 3.73 6.09 -7.38
N ALA A 100 4.49 6.57 -6.38
CA ALA A 100 5.87 6.99 -6.57
C ALA A 100 6.74 5.82 -7.06
N PHE A 101 6.58 4.65 -6.47
CA PHE A 101 7.27 3.42 -6.91
C PHE A 101 6.90 3.05 -8.36
N LEU A 102 5.62 3.02 -8.71
CA LEU A 102 5.18 2.72 -10.07
C LEU A 102 5.69 3.75 -11.08
N ASN A 103 5.74 5.03 -10.72
CA ASN A 103 6.32 6.07 -11.56
C ASN A 103 7.83 5.87 -11.75
N ALA A 104 8.55 5.41 -10.73
CA ALA A 104 9.97 5.09 -10.86
C ALA A 104 10.20 3.93 -11.83
N LEU A 105 9.39 2.86 -11.75
CA LEU A 105 9.45 1.75 -12.71
C LEU A 105 9.17 2.23 -14.14
N GLN A 106 8.13 3.05 -14.33
CA GLN A 106 7.80 3.62 -15.64
C GLN A 106 8.95 4.46 -16.18
N SER A 107 9.55 5.33 -15.36
CA SER A 107 10.68 6.18 -15.76
C SER A 107 11.89 5.35 -16.19
N ILE A 108 12.17 4.25 -15.51
CA ILE A 108 13.25 3.32 -15.91
C ILE A 108 12.92 2.73 -17.28
N ILE A 109 11.71 2.23 -17.50
CA ILE A 109 11.29 1.65 -18.78
C ILE A 109 11.39 2.67 -19.90
N ASP A 110 10.96 3.90 -19.66
CA ASP A 110 10.97 4.98 -20.67
C ASP A 110 12.40 5.31 -21.13
N VAL A 111 13.38 5.20 -20.23
CA VAL A 111 14.78 5.50 -20.52
C VAL A 111 15.55 4.29 -21.08
N THR A 112 15.30 3.10 -20.53
CA THR A 112 16.12 1.91 -20.83
C THR A 112 15.41 0.87 -21.71
N GLY A 113 14.10 1.04 -21.91
CA GLY A 113 13.23 0.11 -22.68
C GLY A 113 12.74 -1.11 -21.88
N THR A 114 13.30 -1.38 -20.71
CA THR A 114 12.88 -2.49 -19.83
C THR A 114 13.31 -2.23 -18.38
N LEU A 115 12.94 -3.14 -17.46
CA LEU A 115 13.43 -3.12 -16.09
C LEU A 115 14.66 -4.04 -15.93
N PRO A 116 15.55 -3.75 -14.97
CA PRO A 116 16.70 -4.60 -14.68
C PRO A 116 16.34 -5.87 -13.89
N VAL A 117 15.09 -5.99 -13.43
CA VAL A 117 14.55 -7.13 -12.68
C VAL A 117 13.13 -7.41 -13.13
N ASN A 118 12.70 -8.65 -13.00
CA ASN A 118 11.27 -8.99 -13.12
C ASN A 118 10.52 -8.49 -11.89
N ILE A 119 9.25 -8.14 -12.03
CA ILE A 119 8.42 -7.66 -10.93
C ILE A 119 7.24 -8.59 -10.74
N MET A 120 7.06 -9.08 -9.53
CA MET A 120 5.83 -9.71 -9.07
C MET A 120 5.09 -8.76 -8.14
N ILE A 121 3.81 -8.54 -8.36
CA ILE A 121 2.97 -7.73 -7.48
C ILE A 121 1.93 -8.64 -6.84
N ALA A 122 1.86 -8.60 -5.52
CA ALA A 122 0.79 -9.20 -4.74
C ALA A 122 0.12 -8.09 -3.92
N ALA A 123 -1.16 -7.84 -4.17
CA ALA A 123 -1.88 -6.75 -3.56
C ALA A 123 -2.94 -7.25 -2.57
N ASP A 124 -2.99 -6.57 -1.42
CA ASP A 124 -3.91 -6.80 -0.31
C ASP A 124 -5.02 -5.74 -0.32
N GLY A 125 -6.23 -6.14 -0.01
CA GLY A 125 -7.38 -5.24 0.13
C GLY A 125 -7.88 -5.12 1.56
N GLU A 126 -7.15 -5.66 2.54
CA GLU A 126 -7.54 -5.74 3.94
C GLU A 126 -6.36 -5.46 4.90
N GLU A 127 -5.32 -4.76 4.44
CA GLU A 127 -4.14 -4.49 5.28
C GLU A 127 -4.52 -3.72 6.53
N GLU A 128 -5.39 -2.73 6.39
CA GLU A 128 -5.87 -1.88 7.48
C GLU A 128 -6.77 -2.63 8.48
N LEU A 129 -7.18 -3.85 8.17
CA LEU A 129 -7.90 -4.78 9.03
C LEU A 129 -7.02 -5.89 9.60
N GLY A 130 -5.70 -5.83 9.34
CA GLY A 130 -4.74 -6.85 9.76
C GLY A 130 -4.60 -8.02 8.77
N SER A 131 -4.97 -7.82 7.52
CA SER A 131 -4.76 -8.77 6.41
C SER A 131 -5.37 -10.16 6.65
N PRO A 132 -6.62 -10.28 7.14
CA PRO A 132 -7.17 -11.57 7.57
C PRO A 132 -7.21 -12.62 6.46
N ASN A 133 -7.37 -12.21 5.20
CA ASN A 133 -7.49 -13.11 4.05
C ASN A 133 -6.29 -13.06 3.08
N TYR A 134 -5.27 -12.26 3.34
CA TYR A 134 -4.10 -12.16 2.44
C TYR A 134 -3.31 -13.48 2.32
N HIS A 135 -3.38 -14.34 3.32
CA HIS A 135 -2.80 -15.67 3.25
C HIS A 135 -3.32 -16.50 2.06
N GLN A 136 -4.55 -16.25 1.58
CA GLN A 136 -5.13 -16.91 0.39
C GLN A 136 -4.46 -16.40 -0.88
N VAL A 137 -4.07 -15.11 -0.93
CA VAL A 137 -3.29 -14.55 -2.03
C VAL A 137 -1.92 -15.21 -2.09
N VAL A 138 -1.26 -15.31 -0.94
CA VAL A 138 0.07 -15.93 -0.83
C VAL A 138 0.02 -17.41 -1.22
N ALA A 139 -0.95 -18.15 -0.72
CA ALA A 139 -1.11 -19.58 -1.03
C ALA A 139 -1.36 -19.83 -2.54
N GLN A 140 -2.14 -18.96 -3.19
CA GLN A 140 -2.43 -19.07 -4.63
C GLN A 140 -1.17 -18.94 -5.50
N TYR A 141 -0.17 -18.17 -5.06
CA TYR A 141 1.04 -17.84 -5.82
C TYR A 141 2.32 -18.23 -5.09
N GLU A 142 2.24 -19.16 -4.14
CA GLU A 142 3.33 -19.52 -3.24
C GLU A 142 4.62 -19.88 -3.99
N ASP A 143 4.54 -20.76 -4.98
CA ASP A 143 5.72 -21.21 -5.73
C ASP A 143 6.41 -20.05 -6.46
N ARG A 144 5.63 -19.11 -6.99
CA ARG A 144 6.18 -17.92 -7.64
C ARG A 144 6.80 -16.97 -6.61
N LEU A 145 6.11 -16.70 -5.52
CA LEU A 145 6.61 -15.84 -4.46
C LEU A 145 7.90 -16.40 -3.84
N ARG A 146 8.00 -17.71 -3.67
CA ARG A 146 9.22 -18.38 -3.18
C ARG A 146 10.40 -18.25 -4.15
N SER A 147 10.16 -18.05 -5.44
CA SER A 147 11.22 -17.86 -6.44
C SER A 147 11.75 -16.43 -6.51
N ALA A 148 11.19 -15.49 -5.76
CA ALA A 148 11.68 -14.12 -5.73
C ALA A 148 13.02 -14.03 -5.00
N ASP A 149 13.91 -13.17 -5.52
CA ASP A 149 15.22 -12.91 -4.92
C ASP A 149 15.16 -11.91 -3.76
N GLY A 150 14.07 -11.15 -3.67
CA GLY A 150 13.84 -10.19 -2.61
C GLY A 150 12.40 -9.71 -2.61
N ALA A 151 12.03 -9.01 -1.55
CA ALA A 151 10.70 -8.40 -1.41
C ALA A 151 10.81 -6.92 -1.07
N LEU A 152 9.89 -6.13 -1.57
CA LEU A 152 9.78 -4.70 -1.32
C LEU A 152 8.33 -4.34 -0.97
N PHE A 153 8.18 -3.49 0.01
CA PHE A 153 6.95 -2.77 0.31
C PHE A 153 7.22 -1.26 0.14
N PRO A 154 6.66 -0.59 -0.88
CA PRO A 154 6.76 0.86 -1.04
C PRO A 154 6.05 1.54 0.13
N PHE A 155 6.79 1.92 1.15
CA PHE A 155 6.25 2.41 2.42
C PHE A 155 6.41 3.94 2.56
N ASN A 156 5.56 4.59 3.36
CA ASN A 156 5.56 6.02 3.65
C ASN A 156 6.73 6.43 4.55
N SER A 157 7.94 6.34 4.05
CA SER A 157 9.17 6.56 4.81
C SER A 157 9.76 7.97 4.69
N GLN A 158 9.11 8.87 3.95
CA GLN A 158 9.56 10.25 3.82
C GLN A 158 9.08 11.11 4.99
N ARG A 159 10.03 11.82 5.59
CA ARG A 159 9.79 12.79 6.66
C ARG A 159 9.47 14.17 6.09
N PRO A 160 8.85 15.09 6.89
CA PRO A 160 8.55 16.45 6.43
C PRO A 160 9.78 17.26 5.97
N ASP A 161 10.98 16.92 6.48
CA ASP A 161 12.26 17.52 6.07
C ASP A 161 12.81 16.96 4.75
N GLY A 162 12.08 16.04 4.11
CA GLY A 162 12.47 15.37 2.86
C GLY A 162 13.38 14.17 3.04
N ALA A 163 13.84 13.88 4.26
CA ALA A 163 14.66 12.70 4.53
C ALA A 163 13.85 11.41 4.29
N ILE A 164 14.49 10.43 3.65
CA ILE A 164 13.90 9.13 3.35
C ILE A 164 14.59 8.07 4.19
N SER A 165 13.82 7.16 4.77
CA SER A 165 14.32 5.99 5.48
C SER A 165 14.05 4.73 4.67
N VAL A 166 15.07 3.88 4.55
CA VAL A 166 14.91 2.52 4.03
C VAL A 166 14.84 1.57 5.21
N ILE A 167 13.68 0.95 5.41
CA ILE A 167 13.46 -0.02 6.48
C ILE A 167 13.85 -1.39 5.94
N LEU A 168 14.86 -2.01 6.55
CA LEU A 168 15.43 -3.28 6.08
C LEU A 168 14.69 -4.53 6.57
N GLY A 169 13.61 -4.36 7.31
CA GLY A 169 12.79 -5.43 7.82
C GLY A 169 11.70 -4.94 8.75
N VAL A 170 10.79 -5.83 9.11
CA VAL A 170 9.68 -5.55 10.02
C VAL A 170 9.72 -6.49 11.21
N LYS A 171 9.10 -6.08 12.30
CA LYS A 171 8.87 -6.97 13.46
C LYS A 171 7.81 -8.00 13.12
N GLY A 172 7.94 -9.18 13.71
CA GLY A 172 6.81 -10.11 13.79
C GLY A 172 5.74 -9.56 14.73
N ILE A 173 4.49 -9.95 14.50
CA ILE A 173 3.37 -9.65 15.38
C ILE A 173 2.71 -10.95 15.81
N LEU A 174 2.32 -11.01 17.08
CA LEU A 174 1.44 -12.02 17.62
C LEU A 174 0.26 -11.29 18.25
N TYR A 175 -0.90 -11.45 17.67
CA TYR A 175 -2.14 -10.91 18.21
C TYR A 175 -2.75 -11.95 19.15
N VAL A 176 -3.03 -11.56 20.39
CA VAL A 176 -3.58 -12.45 21.41
C VAL A 176 -4.80 -11.79 22.03
N GLU A 177 -5.91 -12.50 22.01
CA GLU A 177 -7.10 -12.17 22.78
C GLU A 177 -7.19 -13.09 23.99
N MET A 178 -7.36 -12.49 25.16
CA MET A 178 -7.54 -13.25 26.41
C MET A 178 -8.92 -12.95 26.97
N THR A 179 -9.67 -14.01 27.25
CA THR A 179 -11.01 -13.89 27.83
C THR A 179 -11.05 -14.63 29.16
N ALA A 180 -11.47 -13.94 30.21
CA ALA A 180 -11.76 -14.56 31.51
C ALA A 180 -13.26 -14.46 31.82
N SER A 181 -13.85 -15.57 32.21
CA SER A 181 -15.28 -15.65 32.58
C SER A 181 -15.43 -16.30 33.95
N GLY A 182 -16.54 -16.03 34.62
CA GLY A 182 -16.95 -16.72 35.83
C GLY A 182 -17.15 -18.23 35.58
N GLY A 183 -17.12 -19.02 36.62
CA GLY A 183 -17.25 -20.48 36.50
C GLY A 183 -16.89 -21.23 37.79
N ALA A 184 -16.36 -22.45 37.64
CA ALA A 184 -16.03 -23.32 38.77
C ALA A 184 -14.98 -22.75 39.76
N TRP A 185 -14.18 -21.76 39.30
CA TRP A 185 -13.21 -21.04 40.13
C TRP A 185 -13.83 -19.91 40.97
N GLY A 186 -15.12 -19.58 40.74
CA GLY A 186 -15.81 -18.43 41.32
C GLY A 186 -16.19 -17.38 40.25
N GLY A 187 -16.67 -16.23 40.69
CA GLY A 187 -17.13 -15.16 39.84
C GLY A 187 -18.56 -15.34 39.30
N PRO A 188 -19.13 -14.30 38.71
CA PRO A 188 -20.49 -14.34 38.19
C PRO A 188 -20.59 -15.17 36.91
N VAL A 189 -21.66 -15.97 36.79
CA VAL A 189 -21.95 -16.82 35.61
C VAL A 189 -23.26 -16.49 34.91
N GLU A 190 -24.25 -15.91 35.61
CA GLU A 190 -25.60 -15.68 35.10
C GLU A 190 -25.92 -14.19 34.90
N ALA A 191 -25.25 -13.32 35.66
CA ALA A 191 -25.50 -11.88 35.61
C ALA A 191 -24.25 -11.05 35.91
N GLU A 192 -24.27 -9.81 35.46
CA GLU A 192 -23.20 -8.86 35.80
C GLU A 192 -23.22 -8.48 37.29
N ILE A 193 -22.05 -8.35 37.87
CA ILE A 193 -21.86 -7.87 39.23
C ILE A 193 -20.93 -6.69 39.24
N HIS A 194 -21.32 -5.62 39.90
CA HIS A 194 -20.49 -4.42 40.04
C HIS A 194 -19.14 -4.73 40.68
N GLY A 195 -18.05 -4.18 40.15
CA GLY A 195 -16.67 -4.49 40.59
C GLY A 195 -16.38 -4.18 42.05
N SER A 196 -17.20 -3.35 42.73
CA SER A 196 -17.09 -3.11 44.19
C SER A 196 -17.33 -4.36 45.05
N TYR A 197 -17.99 -5.40 44.52
CA TYR A 197 -18.23 -6.66 45.20
C TYR A 197 -17.05 -7.60 45.16
N LYS A 198 -15.90 -7.22 44.61
CA LYS A 198 -14.68 -8.03 44.50
C LYS A 198 -14.26 -8.64 45.83
N ALA A 199 -14.53 -7.99 46.95
CA ALA A 199 -14.22 -8.51 48.28
C ALA A 199 -15.05 -9.77 48.69
N ILE A 200 -16.17 -10.03 48.02
CA ILE A 200 -17.13 -11.08 48.32
C ILE A 200 -17.26 -12.07 47.15
N VAL A 201 -17.19 -11.55 45.92
CA VAL A 201 -17.33 -12.35 44.71
C VAL A 201 -16.09 -12.18 43.87
N ASP A 202 -15.50 -13.28 43.42
CA ASP A 202 -14.34 -13.24 42.52
C ASP A 202 -14.70 -12.50 41.21
N SER A 203 -13.73 -11.81 40.63
CA SER A 203 -13.91 -11.01 39.44
C SER A 203 -13.05 -11.52 38.28
N PRO A 204 -13.63 -11.79 37.11
CA PRO A 204 -12.88 -12.16 35.91
C PRO A 204 -11.78 -11.16 35.52
N VAL A 205 -12.02 -9.86 35.72
CA VAL A 205 -11.04 -8.80 35.42
C VAL A 205 -9.72 -8.98 36.21
N TRP A 206 -9.78 -9.56 37.43
CA TRP A 206 -8.61 -9.80 38.25
C TRP A 206 -7.93 -11.14 37.92
N ARG A 207 -8.44 -11.88 36.93
CA ARG A 207 -7.84 -13.12 36.45
C ARG A 207 -7.01 -12.93 35.16
N LEU A 208 -7.25 -11.82 34.45
CA LEU A 208 -6.46 -11.37 33.30
C LEU A 208 -5.18 -10.68 33.75
#